data_ec5d30ad83ccd85463b4e5369aab214d
#
_entry.id   ec5d30ad83ccd85463b4e5369aab214d
#
_cell.length_a   1.000
_cell.length_b   1.000
_cell.length_c   1.000
_cell.angle_alpha   90.00
_cell.angle_beta   90.00
_cell.angle_gamma   90.00
#
_symmetry.space_group_name_H-M   'P 1'
#
loop_
_entity.id
_entity.type
_entity.pdbx_description
1 polymer ?
#
loop_
_entity_poly.entity_id
_entity_poly.type
_entity_poly.pdbx_seq_one_letter_code
_entity_poly.pdbx_strand_id
1 'polypeptide(L)'
;MRNFSANFVCALILVAAASGCDTLKARSVAKEAADLYHEGKLDEAIAKYEEAAKFDPNIATIQLNLGFANLAAYQQDPKGKNGDLAANRAVEAFESFLKLKPEDERGKQYLVQTFVDTARYDAAVQYFQPQVQKNDPEALNTLGIIASKTGKFAEAKDWYTKRVAADPNNADAHVALGVLVWDFLHNHKEVVAQQRKDLADEGIKVLLDAIKLTPKAPNPYTYTNLLYRERSEADITDDEKRPDLEKANEYFKKAMELQKAAK
;
A
#
# COMPACT_ATOMS: atom_id res chain seq x y z
N MET A 1 -58.90 23.66 5.48
CA MET A 1 -57.60 23.16 4.94
C MET A 1 -56.62 24.31 4.88
N ARG A 2 -56.02 24.70 5.98
CA ARG A 2 -54.95 25.72 6.03
C ARG A 2 -54.36 25.66 7.44
N ASN A 3 -53.25 24.97 7.65
CA ASN A 3 -52.27 25.20 8.75
C ASN A 3 -51.18 24.12 8.80
N PHE A 4 -50.99 23.29 7.74
CA PHE A 4 -49.96 22.23 7.74
C PHE A 4 -48.60 22.64 7.14
N SER A 5 -48.52 23.78 6.41
CA SER A 5 -47.30 24.17 5.70
C SER A 5 -46.33 25.06 6.49
N ALA A 6 -46.81 25.78 7.51
CA ALA A 6 -45.94 26.70 8.27
C ALA A 6 -45.04 25.98 9.28
N ASN A 7 -45.50 24.90 9.90
CA ASN A 7 -44.74 24.15 10.91
C ASN A 7 -43.63 23.29 10.30
N PHE A 8 -43.77 22.86 9.02
CA PHE A 8 -42.76 22.05 8.34
C PHE A 8 -41.57 22.88 7.86
N VAL A 9 -41.81 24.14 7.45
CA VAL A 9 -40.76 25.07 7.02
C VAL A 9 -39.92 25.54 8.21
N CYS A 10 -40.54 25.84 9.37
CA CYS A 10 -39.80 26.21 10.58
C CYS A 10 -38.94 25.07 11.14
N ALA A 11 -39.40 23.82 11.08
CA ALA A 11 -38.64 22.67 11.53
C ALA A 11 -37.40 22.43 10.64
N LEU A 12 -37.50 22.60 9.32
CA LEU A 12 -36.37 22.50 8.38
C LEU A 12 -35.33 23.61 8.56
N ILE A 13 -35.74 24.83 8.86
CA ILE A 13 -34.84 25.97 9.10
C ILE A 13 -34.10 25.81 10.45
N LEU A 14 -34.74 25.27 11.47
CA LEU A 14 -34.13 25.00 12.79
C LEU A 14 -33.05 23.90 12.69
N VAL A 15 -33.29 22.84 11.93
CA VAL A 15 -32.31 21.76 11.72
C VAL A 15 -31.08 22.26 10.91
N ALA A 16 -31.30 23.10 9.89
CA ALA A 16 -30.19 23.70 9.11
C ALA A 16 -29.36 24.70 9.92
N ALA A 17 -29.99 25.46 10.85
CA ALA A 17 -29.25 26.39 11.70
C ALA A 17 -28.38 25.66 12.76
N ALA A 18 -28.88 24.54 13.34
CA ALA A 18 -28.09 23.73 14.28
C ALA A 18 -26.88 23.10 13.62
N SER A 19 -27.03 22.56 12.41
CA SER A 19 -25.92 21.98 11.63
C SER A 19 -24.82 23.01 11.29
N GLY A 20 -25.19 24.26 11.01
CA GLY A 20 -24.23 25.33 10.75
C GLY A 20 -23.38 25.73 11.95
N CYS A 21 -23.96 25.74 13.16
CA CYS A 21 -23.25 26.03 14.39
C CYS A 21 -22.24 24.91 14.75
N ASP A 22 -22.62 23.65 14.57
CA ASP A 22 -21.75 22.50 14.84
C ASP A 22 -20.56 22.46 13.89
N THR A 23 -20.75 22.75 12.59
CA THR A 23 -19.67 22.86 11.61
C THR A 23 -18.69 23.99 11.94
N LEU A 24 -19.18 25.16 12.39
CA LEU A 24 -18.31 26.27 12.81
C LEU A 24 -17.50 25.89 14.07
N LYS A 25 -18.16 25.25 15.04
CA LYS A 25 -17.50 24.78 16.25
C LYS A 25 -16.44 23.70 15.94
N ALA A 26 -16.78 22.74 15.08
CA ALA A 26 -15.85 21.72 14.61
C ALA A 26 -14.57 22.33 14.00
N ARG A 27 -14.73 23.34 13.15
CA ARG A 27 -13.59 24.05 12.53
C ARG A 27 -12.76 24.84 13.55
N SER A 28 -13.39 25.47 14.52
CA SER A 28 -12.68 26.19 15.58
C SER A 28 -11.82 25.25 16.43
N VAL A 29 -12.43 24.14 16.89
CA VAL A 29 -11.73 23.13 17.70
C VAL A 29 -10.62 22.44 16.86
N ALA A 30 -10.87 22.17 15.56
CA ALA A 30 -9.85 21.61 14.69
C ALA A 30 -8.66 22.58 14.47
N LYS A 31 -8.88 23.89 14.51
CA LYS A 31 -7.78 24.87 14.46
C LYS A 31 -6.93 24.80 15.74
N GLU A 32 -7.57 24.74 16.90
CA GLU A 32 -6.84 24.54 18.19
C GLU A 32 -6.02 23.25 18.16
N ALA A 33 -6.61 22.17 17.61
CA ALA A 33 -5.90 20.89 17.44
C ALA A 33 -4.67 21.02 16.53
N ALA A 34 -4.78 21.79 15.44
CA ALA A 34 -3.65 22.02 14.54
C ALA A 34 -2.52 22.82 15.23
N ASP A 35 -2.86 23.82 16.02
CA ASP A 35 -1.87 24.59 16.78
C ASP A 35 -1.14 23.67 17.77
N LEU A 36 -1.84 22.83 18.53
CA LEU A 36 -1.26 21.82 19.42
C LEU A 36 -0.38 20.79 18.68
N TYR A 37 -0.80 20.37 17.51
CA TYR A 37 -0.01 19.46 16.66
C TYR A 37 1.33 20.10 16.26
N HIS A 38 1.32 21.37 15.86
CA HIS A 38 2.54 22.13 15.52
C HIS A 38 3.45 22.36 16.72
N GLU A 39 2.89 22.45 17.94
CA GLU A 39 3.65 22.51 19.18
C GLU A 39 4.22 21.15 19.61
N GLY A 40 3.91 20.06 18.91
CA GLY A 40 4.31 18.70 19.25
C GLY A 40 3.53 18.07 20.42
N LYS A 41 2.44 18.69 20.86
CA LYS A 41 1.54 18.20 21.91
C LYS A 41 0.53 17.21 21.31
N LEU A 42 1.03 16.03 20.88
CA LEU A 42 0.25 15.11 20.05
C LEU A 42 -0.99 14.55 20.74
N ASP A 43 -0.91 14.18 22.02
CA ASP A 43 -2.06 13.64 22.76
C ASP A 43 -3.18 14.68 22.90
N GLU A 44 -2.84 15.95 23.15
CA GLU A 44 -3.80 17.05 23.24
C GLU A 44 -4.39 17.36 21.87
N ALA A 45 -3.57 17.36 20.82
CA ALA A 45 -4.01 17.55 19.44
C ALA A 45 -5.00 16.46 18.99
N ILE A 46 -4.70 15.19 19.27
CA ILE A 46 -5.59 14.05 18.98
C ILE A 46 -6.93 14.22 19.69
N ALA A 47 -6.91 14.52 21.00
CA ALA A 47 -8.14 14.73 21.76
C ALA A 47 -8.99 15.87 21.18
N LYS A 48 -8.37 16.96 20.74
CA LYS A 48 -9.04 18.09 20.10
C LYS A 48 -9.57 17.75 18.69
N TYR A 49 -8.84 17.00 17.88
CA TYR A 49 -9.38 16.52 16.59
C TYR A 49 -10.54 15.54 16.79
N GLU A 50 -10.50 14.65 17.80
CA GLU A 50 -11.62 13.77 18.15
C GLU A 50 -12.84 14.58 18.63
N GLU A 51 -12.64 15.65 19.40
CA GLU A 51 -13.69 16.59 19.81
C GLU A 51 -14.31 17.28 18.58
N ALA A 52 -13.49 17.77 17.66
CA ALA A 52 -13.95 18.40 16.43
C ALA A 52 -14.77 17.44 15.56
N ALA A 53 -14.33 16.17 15.42
CA ALA A 53 -15.04 15.16 14.68
C ALA A 53 -16.40 14.77 15.28
N LYS A 54 -16.59 14.94 16.60
CA LYS A 54 -17.90 14.75 17.25
C LYS A 54 -18.90 15.84 16.90
N PHE A 55 -18.43 17.10 16.69
CA PHE A 55 -19.30 18.19 16.24
C PHE A 55 -19.74 18.04 14.80
N ASP A 56 -18.79 17.70 13.90
CA ASP A 56 -19.12 17.46 12.49
C ASP A 56 -18.19 16.38 11.91
N PRO A 57 -18.65 15.12 11.85
CA PRO A 57 -17.86 14.01 11.32
C PRO A 57 -17.66 14.07 9.80
N ASN A 58 -18.39 14.95 9.08
CA ASN A 58 -18.33 15.05 7.61
C ASN A 58 -17.26 16.02 7.10
N ILE A 59 -16.49 16.63 7.99
CA ILE A 59 -15.35 17.47 7.59
C ILE A 59 -14.15 16.57 7.32
N ALA A 60 -13.91 16.24 6.04
CA ALA A 60 -12.86 15.33 5.64
C ALA A 60 -11.46 15.75 6.14
N THR A 61 -11.15 17.06 6.19
CA THR A 61 -9.85 17.56 6.68
C THR A 61 -9.61 17.25 8.16
N ILE A 62 -10.65 17.14 8.97
CA ILE A 62 -10.51 16.74 10.38
C ILE A 62 -10.06 15.28 10.46
N GLN A 63 -10.70 14.39 9.69
CA GLN A 63 -10.31 12.99 9.63
C GLN A 63 -8.89 12.80 9.11
N LEU A 64 -8.52 13.56 8.08
CA LEU A 64 -7.16 13.55 7.54
C LEU A 64 -6.12 13.94 8.59
N ASN A 65 -6.35 15.06 9.29
CA ASN A 65 -5.42 15.58 10.30
C ASN A 65 -5.38 14.67 11.54
N LEU A 66 -6.50 14.06 11.93
CA LEU A 66 -6.56 13.06 12.99
C LEU A 66 -5.70 11.84 12.64
N GLY A 67 -5.74 11.41 11.37
CA GLY A 67 -4.88 10.34 10.86
C GLY A 67 -3.39 10.69 11.02
N PHE A 68 -2.99 11.87 10.61
CA PHE A 68 -1.61 12.33 10.75
C PHE A 68 -1.18 12.49 12.22
N ALA A 69 -2.05 13.03 13.08
CA ALA A 69 -1.72 13.18 14.49
C ALA A 69 -1.49 11.83 15.19
N ASN A 70 -2.34 10.84 14.92
CA ASN A 70 -2.17 9.49 15.44
C ASN A 70 -0.93 8.79 14.85
N LEU A 71 -0.64 8.97 13.55
CA LEU A 71 0.57 8.41 12.93
C LEU A 71 1.84 9.02 13.54
N ALA A 72 1.85 10.33 13.79
CA ALA A 72 2.95 11.00 14.47
C ALA A 72 3.15 10.50 15.91
N ALA A 73 2.06 10.28 16.66
CA ALA A 73 2.11 9.70 18.01
C ALA A 73 2.67 8.27 17.98
N TYR A 74 2.26 7.44 17.01
CA TYR A 74 2.84 6.13 16.79
C TYR A 74 4.36 6.22 16.51
N GLN A 75 4.78 7.13 15.63
CA GLN A 75 6.19 7.29 15.25
C GLN A 75 7.08 7.76 16.42
N GLN A 76 6.54 8.51 17.37
CA GLN A 76 7.29 8.92 18.58
C GLN A 76 7.57 7.73 19.50
N ASP A 77 6.62 6.81 19.67
CA ASP A 77 6.78 5.64 20.55
C ASP A 77 6.03 4.40 20.00
N PRO A 78 6.58 3.76 18.94
CA PRO A 78 5.92 2.63 18.28
C PRO A 78 5.71 1.42 19.21
N LYS A 79 6.58 1.23 20.20
CA LYS A 79 6.56 0.11 21.17
C LYS A 79 6.00 0.49 22.53
N GLY A 80 5.58 1.74 22.69
CA GLY A 80 5.01 2.23 23.91
C GLY A 80 3.59 1.72 24.16
N LYS A 81 3.10 1.99 25.37
CA LYS A 81 1.78 1.52 25.82
C LYS A 81 0.64 1.87 24.86
N ASN A 82 0.73 3.01 24.18
CA ASN A 82 -0.29 3.53 23.27
C ASN A 82 0.05 3.35 21.78
N GLY A 83 1.22 2.79 21.45
CA GLY A 83 1.66 2.64 20.04
C GLY A 83 0.65 1.89 19.18
N ASP A 84 0.22 0.71 19.62
CA ASP A 84 -0.80 -0.07 18.89
C ASP A 84 -2.12 0.67 18.73
N LEU A 85 -2.55 1.41 19.76
CA LEU A 85 -3.79 2.19 19.73
C LEU A 85 -3.68 3.34 18.73
N ALA A 86 -2.56 4.07 18.75
CA ALA A 86 -2.29 5.16 17.81
C ALA A 86 -2.22 4.67 16.36
N ALA A 87 -1.56 3.53 16.10
CA ALA A 87 -1.54 2.91 14.78
C ALA A 87 -2.93 2.57 14.26
N ASN A 88 -3.77 1.93 15.08
CA ASN A 88 -5.13 1.58 14.70
C ASN A 88 -5.99 2.82 14.43
N ARG A 89 -5.91 3.84 15.30
CA ARG A 89 -6.63 5.11 15.13
C ARG A 89 -6.19 5.89 13.89
N ALA A 90 -4.91 5.81 13.51
CA ALA A 90 -4.43 6.41 12.27
C ALA A 90 -5.10 5.76 11.05
N VAL A 91 -5.17 4.42 11.01
CA VAL A 91 -5.87 3.67 9.95
C VAL A 91 -7.35 4.07 9.90
N GLU A 92 -8.07 4.00 11.04
CA GLU A 92 -9.50 4.34 11.12
C GLU A 92 -9.80 5.78 10.65
N ALA A 93 -8.92 6.72 10.97
CA ALA A 93 -9.07 8.11 10.56
C ALA A 93 -8.88 8.29 9.04
N PHE A 94 -7.86 7.66 8.43
CA PHE A 94 -7.67 7.70 6.98
C PHE A 94 -8.77 6.94 6.23
N GLU A 95 -9.29 5.83 6.76
CA GLU A 95 -10.48 5.17 6.21
C GLU A 95 -11.71 6.08 6.25
N SER A 96 -11.90 6.80 7.37
CA SER A 96 -12.99 7.76 7.52
C SER A 96 -12.86 8.93 6.56
N PHE A 97 -11.62 9.41 6.34
CA PHE A 97 -11.33 10.40 5.29
C PHE A 97 -11.74 9.88 3.91
N LEU A 98 -11.35 8.65 3.55
CA LEU A 98 -11.66 8.06 2.24
C LEU A 98 -13.15 7.74 2.05
N LYS A 99 -13.90 7.46 3.12
CA LYS A 99 -15.37 7.37 3.02
C LYS A 99 -15.99 8.69 2.58
N LEU A 100 -15.40 9.84 2.96
CA LEU A 100 -15.85 11.19 2.58
C LEU A 100 -15.26 11.65 1.23
N LYS A 101 -14.09 11.13 0.86
CA LYS A 101 -13.32 11.48 -0.34
C LYS A 101 -12.77 10.23 -1.04
N PRO A 102 -13.62 9.34 -1.58
CA PRO A 102 -13.22 8.04 -2.10
C PRO A 102 -12.25 8.11 -3.29
N GLU A 103 -12.28 9.22 -4.05
CA GLU A 103 -11.42 9.43 -5.22
C GLU A 103 -10.14 10.22 -4.90
N ASP A 104 -9.84 10.49 -3.62
CA ASP A 104 -8.60 11.19 -3.25
C ASP A 104 -7.40 10.23 -3.27
N GLU A 105 -6.60 10.30 -4.34
CA GLU A 105 -5.45 9.43 -4.55
C GLU A 105 -4.37 9.60 -3.46
N ARG A 106 -4.19 10.81 -2.90
CA ARG A 106 -3.25 11.03 -1.79
C ARG A 106 -3.76 10.38 -0.52
N GLY A 107 -5.08 10.45 -0.26
CA GLY A 107 -5.70 9.74 0.85
C GLY A 107 -5.49 8.24 0.77
N LYS A 108 -5.65 7.64 -0.42
CA LYS A 108 -5.34 6.23 -0.66
C LYS A 108 -3.87 5.91 -0.36
N GLN A 109 -2.95 6.76 -0.83
CA GLN A 109 -1.52 6.62 -0.56
C GLN A 109 -1.19 6.72 0.93
N TYR A 110 -1.79 7.66 1.66
CA TYR A 110 -1.61 7.80 3.12
C TYR A 110 -2.09 6.54 3.87
N LEU A 111 -3.24 6.00 3.50
CA LEU A 111 -3.73 4.76 4.11
C LEU A 111 -2.79 3.58 3.84
N VAL A 112 -2.38 3.38 2.58
CA VAL A 112 -1.44 2.31 2.21
C VAL A 112 -0.11 2.47 2.95
N GLN A 113 0.45 3.69 2.98
CA GLN A 113 1.69 3.95 3.70
C GLN A 113 1.53 3.70 5.21
N THR A 114 0.38 4.06 5.79
CA THR A 114 0.08 3.79 7.20
C THR A 114 0.06 2.29 7.50
N PHE A 115 -0.56 1.46 6.65
CA PHE A 115 -0.50 0.00 6.82
C PHE A 115 0.93 -0.54 6.82
N VAL A 116 1.79 0.00 5.95
CA VAL A 116 3.21 -0.37 5.88
C VAL A 116 3.97 0.09 7.11
N ASP A 117 3.91 1.38 7.45
CA ASP A 117 4.70 2.00 8.52
C ASP A 117 4.35 1.42 9.90
N THR A 118 3.07 1.05 10.07
CA THR A 118 2.57 0.48 11.32
C THR A 118 2.52 -1.05 11.31
N ALA A 119 2.96 -1.69 10.24
CA ALA A 119 2.91 -3.14 10.01
C ALA A 119 1.49 -3.75 10.18
N ARG A 120 0.43 -3.03 9.80
CA ARG A 120 -0.98 -3.45 9.93
C ARG A 120 -1.46 -4.25 8.71
N TYR A 121 -0.74 -5.31 8.36
CA TYR A 121 -1.07 -6.15 7.21
C TYR A 121 -2.49 -6.74 7.28
N ASP A 122 -2.89 -7.28 8.44
CA ASP A 122 -4.21 -7.92 8.58
C ASP A 122 -5.35 -6.90 8.41
N ALA A 123 -5.17 -5.67 8.90
CA ALA A 123 -6.11 -4.57 8.68
C ALA A 123 -6.19 -4.19 7.19
N ALA A 124 -5.05 -4.17 6.48
CA ALA A 124 -5.04 -3.94 5.04
C ALA A 124 -5.81 -5.02 4.29
N VAL A 125 -5.63 -6.30 4.64
CA VAL A 125 -6.39 -7.41 4.03
C VAL A 125 -7.90 -7.24 4.25
N GLN A 126 -8.32 -6.87 5.46
CA GLN A 126 -9.73 -6.61 5.76
C GLN A 126 -10.28 -5.42 4.95
N TYR A 127 -9.53 -4.33 4.84
CA TYR A 127 -9.93 -3.15 4.08
C TYR A 127 -10.13 -3.46 2.60
N PHE A 128 -9.20 -4.20 1.98
CA PHE A 128 -9.25 -4.54 0.56
C PHE A 128 -10.10 -5.78 0.24
N GLN A 129 -10.65 -6.48 1.24
CA GLN A 129 -11.42 -7.71 1.03
C GLN A 129 -12.55 -7.60 0.00
N PRO A 130 -13.37 -6.52 -0.05
CA PRO A 130 -14.43 -6.39 -1.05
C PRO A 130 -13.91 -6.30 -2.49
N GLN A 131 -12.75 -5.67 -2.70
CA GLN A 131 -12.10 -5.55 -4.01
C GLN A 131 -11.43 -6.86 -4.41
N VAL A 132 -10.77 -7.55 -3.46
CA VAL A 132 -10.15 -8.86 -3.67
C VAL A 132 -11.18 -9.90 -4.11
N GLN A 133 -12.38 -9.90 -3.52
CA GLN A 133 -13.48 -10.80 -3.91
C GLN A 133 -13.93 -10.59 -5.38
N LYS A 134 -13.67 -9.40 -5.94
CA LYS A 134 -13.94 -9.07 -7.35
C LYS A 134 -12.74 -9.32 -8.26
N ASN A 135 -11.65 -9.87 -7.72
CA ASN A 135 -10.36 -10.03 -8.41
C ASN A 135 -9.81 -8.70 -8.96
N ASP A 136 -9.98 -7.60 -8.23
CA ASP A 136 -9.47 -6.29 -8.62
C ASP A 136 -7.94 -6.30 -8.67
N PRO A 137 -7.30 -6.11 -9.84
CA PRO A 137 -5.86 -6.20 -9.99
C PRO A 137 -5.09 -5.11 -9.19
N GLU A 138 -5.72 -3.95 -8.95
CA GLU A 138 -5.11 -2.87 -8.18
C GLU A 138 -5.08 -3.20 -6.68
N ALA A 139 -6.17 -3.72 -6.14
CA ALA A 139 -6.22 -4.19 -4.77
C ALA A 139 -5.24 -5.35 -4.51
N LEU A 140 -5.17 -6.31 -5.43
CA LEU A 140 -4.21 -7.42 -5.37
C LEU A 140 -2.76 -6.91 -5.40
N ASN A 141 -2.45 -5.93 -6.28
CA ASN A 141 -1.15 -5.29 -6.32
C ASN A 141 -0.81 -4.59 -5.01
N THR A 142 -1.75 -3.81 -4.48
CA THR A 142 -1.56 -3.04 -3.24
C THR A 142 -1.29 -3.96 -2.05
N LEU A 143 -2.04 -5.06 -1.91
CA LEU A 143 -1.79 -6.05 -0.87
C LEU A 143 -0.44 -6.76 -1.06
N GLY A 144 -0.04 -7.04 -2.29
CA GLY A 144 1.30 -7.57 -2.59
C GLY A 144 2.41 -6.61 -2.14
N ILE A 145 2.26 -5.30 -2.40
CA ILE A 145 3.20 -4.27 -1.95
C ILE A 145 3.26 -4.21 -0.42
N ILE A 146 2.10 -4.15 0.26
CA ILE A 146 2.05 -4.06 1.72
C ILE A 146 2.70 -5.31 2.34
N ALA A 147 2.34 -6.50 1.86
CA ALA A 147 2.90 -7.77 2.34
C ALA A 147 4.43 -7.81 2.15
N SER A 148 4.93 -7.44 0.96
CA SER A 148 6.36 -7.38 0.68
C SER A 148 7.08 -6.42 1.62
N LYS A 149 6.60 -5.20 1.78
CA LYS A 149 7.22 -4.17 2.64
C LYS A 149 7.13 -4.51 4.13
N THR A 150 6.17 -5.32 4.55
CA THR A 150 6.05 -5.81 5.93
C THR A 150 6.75 -7.16 6.17
N GLY A 151 7.58 -7.61 5.22
CA GLY A 151 8.38 -8.83 5.34
C GLY A 151 7.61 -10.14 5.18
N LYS A 152 6.38 -10.09 4.66
CA LYS A 152 5.50 -11.26 4.46
C LYS A 152 5.65 -11.78 3.02
N PHE A 153 6.79 -12.40 2.72
CA PHE A 153 7.11 -12.86 1.36
C PHE A 153 6.08 -13.85 0.79
N ALA A 154 5.65 -14.84 1.58
CA ALA A 154 4.72 -15.86 1.11
C ALA A 154 3.38 -15.26 0.72
N GLU A 155 2.86 -14.34 1.53
CA GLU A 155 1.62 -13.61 1.28
C GLU A 155 1.77 -12.66 0.08
N ALA A 156 2.89 -11.96 -0.04
CA ALA A 156 3.18 -11.09 -1.18
C ALA A 156 3.20 -11.90 -2.49
N LYS A 157 3.85 -13.08 -2.49
CA LYS A 157 3.89 -13.99 -3.64
C LYS A 157 2.49 -14.47 -4.02
N ASP A 158 1.65 -14.82 -3.03
CA ASP A 158 0.26 -15.23 -3.28
C ASP A 158 -0.57 -14.10 -3.92
N TRP A 159 -0.48 -12.86 -3.41
CA TRP A 159 -1.19 -11.72 -3.97
C TRP A 159 -0.75 -11.39 -5.40
N TYR A 160 0.54 -11.36 -5.67
CA TYR A 160 1.03 -11.11 -7.03
C TYR A 160 0.68 -12.27 -7.99
N THR A 161 0.66 -13.53 -7.52
CA THR A 161 0.20 -14.66 -8.32
C THR A 161 -1.28 -14.51 -8.68
N LYS A 162 -2.12 -14.12 -7.72
CA LYS A 162 -3.54 -13.82 -7.99
C LYS A 162 -3.70 -12.66 -8.96
N ARG A 163 -2.86 -11.62 -8.86
CA ARG A 163 -2.86 -10.50 -9.80
C ARG A 163 -2.54 -10.95 -11.23
N VAL A 164 -1.53 -11.79 -11.42
CA VAL A 164 -1.20 -12.38 -12.72
C VAL A 164 -2.37 -13.23 -13.25
N ALA A 165 -3.02 -14.01 -12.38
CA ALA A 165 -4.20 -14.80 -12.78
C ALA A 165 -5.41 -13.94 -13.15
N ALA A 166 -5.61 -12.79 -12.48
CA ALA A 166 -6.69 -11.85 -12.77
C ALA A 166 -6.50 -11.11 -14.12
N ASP A 167 -5.26 -10.81 -14.48
CA ASP A 167 -4.91 -10.19 -15.77
C ASP A 167 -3.62 -10.80 -16.35
N PRO A 168 -3.73 -11.96 -17.04
CA PRO A 168 -2.56 -12.67 -17.56
C PRO A 168 -1.80 -11.93 -18.67
N ASN A 169 -2.43 -10.93 -19.30
CA ASN A 169 -1.82 -10.13 -20.36
C ASN A 169 -1.14 -8.86 -19.85
N ASN A 170 -1.12 -8.65 -18.56
CA ASN A 170 -0.48 -7.51 -17.92
C ASN A 170 1.00 -7.81 -17.62
N ALA A 171 1.89 -7.32 -18.46
CA ALA A 171 3.33 -7.52 -18.28
C ALA A 171 3.85 -7.02 -16.92
N ASP A 172 3.30 -5.90 -16.39
CA ASP A 172 3.72 -5.35 -15.10
C ASP A 172 3.34 -6.26 -13.92
N ALA A 173 2.24 -7.04 -14.05
CA ALA A 173 1.89 -8.03 -13.05
C ALA A 173 2.94 -9.15 -12.96
N HIS A 174 3.39 -9.66 -14.12
CA HIS A 174 4.45 -10.65 -14.20
C HIS A 174 5.78 -10.11 -13.70
N VAL A 175 6.13 -8.88 -14.08
CA VAL A 175 7.37 -8.22 -13.60
C VAL A 175 7.36 -8.06 -12.09
N ALA A 176 6.24 -7.62 -11.50
CA ALA A 176 6.14 -7.42 -10.05
C ALA A 176 6.40 -8.74 -9.29
N LEU A 177 5.84 -9.86 -9.76
CA LEU A 177 6.08 -11.17 -9.15
C LEU A 177 7.55 -11.61 -9.29
N GLY A 178 8.14 -11.43 -10.49
CA GLY A 178 9.55 -11.77 -10.72
C GLY A 178 10.51 -10.91 -9.88
N VAL A 179 10.23 -9.62 -9.74
CA VAL A 179 11.00 -8.69 -8.89
C VAL A 179 10.91 -9.09 -7.42
N LEU A 180 9.71 -9.43 -6.93
CA LEU A 180 9.53 -9.91 -5.56
C LEU A 180 10.41 -11.14 -5.27
N VAL A 181 10.42 -12.11 -6.18
CA VAL A 181 11.22 -13.33 -6.02
C VAL A 181 12.72 -13.00 -6.01
N TRP A 182 13.16 -12.16 -6.93
CA TRP A 182 14.55 -11.74 -6.96
C TRP A 182 14.95 -11.00 -5.68
N ASP A 183 14.17 -10.02 -5.25
CA ASP A 183 14.46 -9.23 -4.04
C ASP A 183 14.56 -10.13 -2.81
N PHE A 184 13.65 -11.10 -2.68
CA PHE A 184 13.71 -12.09 -1.61
C PHE A 184 15.00 -12.90 -1.65
N LEU A 185 15.35 -13.52 -2.78
CA LEU A 185 16.56 -14.35 -2.92
C LEU A 185 17.84 -13.53 -2.73
N HIS A 186 17.85 -12.29 -3.19
CA HIS A 186 18.98 -11.38 -3.04
C HIS A 186 19.29 -11.04 -1.59
N ASN A 187 18.24 -10.79 -0.80
CA ASN A 187 18.36 -10.39 0.60
C ASN A 187 18.43 -11.57 1.58
N HIS A 188 18.10 -12.81 1.16
CA HIS A 188 18.05 -14.00 2.03
C HIS A 188 19.04 -15.05 1.53
N LYS A 189 20.34 -14.84 1.83
CA LYS A 189 21.42 -15.74 1.39
C LYS A 189 21.39 -17.10 2.12
N GLU A 190 20.69 -17.19 3.25
CA GLU A 190 20.47 -18.42 4.03
C GLU A 190 19.47 -19.39 3.39
N VAL A 191 18.75 -19.00 2.33
CA VAL A 191 17.82 -19.90 1.60
C VAL A 191 18.61 -21.09 1.04
N VAL A 192 18.16 -22.31 1.39
CA VAL A 192 18.83 -23.56 0.99
C VAL A 192 18.82 -23.73 -0.53
N ALA A 193 19.87 -24.37 -1.07
CA ALA A 193 20.13 -24.45 -2.51
C ALA A 193 18.93 -24.90 -3.35
N GLN A 194 18.21 -25.96 -2.94
CA GLN A 194 17.06 -26.44 -3.69
C GLN A 194 15.92 -25.42 -3.72
N GLN A 195 15.59 -24.83 -2.57
CA GLN A 195 14.55 -23.80 -2.50
C GLN A 195 14.90 -22.54 -3.30
N ARG A 196 16.22 -22.17 -3.32
CA ARG A 196 16.72 -21.07 -4.15
C ARG A 196 16.49 -21.35 -5.64
N LYS A 197 16.81 -22.56 -6.09
CA LYS A 197 16.57 -22.97 -7.49
C LYS A 197 15.08 -22.92 -7.84
N ASP A 198 14.23 -23.52 -7.01
CA ASP A 198 12.78 -23.59 -7.26
C ASP A 198 12.16 -22.18 -7.35
N LEU A 199 12.50 -21.29 -6.41
CA LEU A 199 12.02 -19.91 -6.43
C LEU A 199 12.57 -19.14 -7.65
N ALA A 200 13.85 -19.29 -7.97
CA ALA A 200 14.44 -18.63 -9.14
C ALA A 200 13.77 -19.10 -10.44
N ASP A 201 13.47 -20.39 -10.57
CA ASP A 201 12.77 -20.96 -11.72
C ASP A 201 11.36 -20.39 -11.86
N GLU A 202 10.60 -20.27 -10.76
CA GLU A 202 9.29 -19.60 -10.75
C GLU A 202 9.41 -18.15 -11.23
N GLY A 203 10.36 -17.38 -10.69
CA GLY A 203 10.58 -15.99 -11.06
C GLY A 203 11.04 -15.81 -12.50
N ILE A 204 11.95 -16.68 -12.98
CA ILE A 204 12.41 -16.68 -14.40
C ILE A 204 11.22 -16.94 -15.31
N LYS A 205 10.40 -17.95 -15.01
CA LYS A 205 9.22 -18.29 -15.82
C LYS A 205 8.28 -17.11 -16.02
N VAL A 206 7.90 -16.43 -14.93
CA VAL A 206 6.97 -15.30 -15.04
C VAL A 206 7.59 -14.10 -15.76
N LEU A 207 8.90 -13.86 -15.62
CA LEU A 207 9.60 -12.81 -16.37
C LEU A 207 9.72 -13.13 -17.86
N LEU A 208 9.88 -14.40 -18.24
CA LEU A 208 9.86 -14.83 -19.65
C LEU A 208 8.47 -14.58 -20.27
N ASP A 209 7.39 -14.74 -19.49
CA ASP A 209 6.05 -14.39 -19.97
C ASP A 209 5.91 -12.86 -20.12
N ALA A 210 6.45 -12.05 -19.19
CA ALA A 210 6.53 -10.60 -19.36
C ALA A 210 7.32 -10.18 -20.62
N ILE A 211 8.42 -10.85 -20.93
CA ILE A 211 9.21 -10.61 -22.17
C ILE A 211 8.38 -10.88 -23.41
N LYS A 212 7.57 -11.94 -23.44
CA LYS A 212 6.67 -12.24 -24.58
C LYS A 212 5.65 -11.13 -24.78
N LEU A 213 5.09 -10.60 -23.67
CA LEU A 213 4.09 -9.53 -23.71
C LEU A 213 4.71 -8.18 -24.10
N THR A 214 5.92 -7.89 -23.61
CA THR A 214 6.60 -6.60 -23.85
C THR A 214 8.05 -6.81 -24.28
N PRO A 215 8.33 -7.30 -25.50
CA PRO A 215 9.68 -7.69 -25.94
C PRO A 215 10.66 -6.53 -26.09
N LYS A 216 10.19 -5.28 -26.04
CA LYS A 216 11.02 -4.07 -26.09
C LYS A 216 11.25 -3.41 -24.73
N ALA A 217 10.62 -3.90 -23.65
CA ALA A 217 10.80 -3.38 -22.30
C ALA A 217 12.09 -3.95 -21.69
N PRO A 218 13.04 -3.11 -21.19
CA PRO A 218 14.31 -3.61 -20.65
C PRO A 218 14.16 -4.31 -19.29
N ASN A 219 13.19 -3.90 -18.45
CA ASN A 219 13.05 -4.38 -17.08
C ASN A 219 12.90 -5.90 -16.95
N PRO A 220 12.03 -6.60 -17.72
CA PRO A 220 11.91 -8.06 -17.63
C PRO A 220 13.25 -8.76 -17.90
N TYR A 221 14.03 -8.29 -18.88
CA TYR A 221 15.35 -8.86 -19.19
C TYR A 221 16.35 -8.61 -18.05
N THR A 222 16.29 -7.42 -17.43
CA THR A 222 17.17 -7.09 -16.29
C THR A 222 16.95 -8.06 -15.13
N TYR A 223 15.69 -8.28 -14.73
CA TYR A 223 15.40 -9.17 -13.61
C TYR A 223 15.55 -10.65 -13.95
N THR A 224 15.34 -11.04 -15.22
CA THR A 224 15.67 -12.40 -15.69
C THR A 224 17.16 -12.69 -15.54
N ASN A 225 18.04 -11.77 -15.97
CA ASN A 225 19.48 -11.88 -15.74
C ASN A 225 19.81 -12.04 -14.25
N LEU A 226 19.21 -11.23 -13.38
CA LEU A 226 19.48 -11.25 -11.95
C LEU A 226 19.02 -12.58 -11.32
N LEU A 227 17.88 -13.12 -11.72
CA LEU A 227 17.40 -14.41 -11.22
C LEU A 227 18.23 -15.60 -11.69
N TYR A 228 18.77 -15.58 -12.92
CA TYR A 228 19.73 -16.60 -13.34
C TYR A 228 21.00 -16.56 -12.47
N ARG A 229 21.48 -15.39 -12.07
CA ARG A 229 22.59 -15.27 -11.12
C ARG A 229 22.23 -15.82 -9.73
N GLU A 230 21.06 -15.48 -9.20
CA GLU A 230 20.61 -16.04 -7.91
C GLU A 230 20.45 -17.56 -7.99
N ARG A 231 20.04 -18.13 -9.14
CA ARG A 231 19.94 -19.58 -9.33
C ARG A 231 21.32 -20.23 -9.34
N SER A 232 22.32 -19.60 -10.00
CA SER A 232 23.70 -20.12 -10.03
C SER A 232 24.37 -20.15 -8.65
N GLU A 233 23.94 -19.30 -7.70
CA GLU A 233 24.47 -19.33 -6.32
C GLU A 233 24.08 -20.59 -5.55
N ALA A 234 23.10 -21.36 -6.03
CA ALA A 234 22.76 -22.67 -5.46
C ALA A 234 23.69 -23.81 -5.89
N ASP A 235 24.52 -23.57 -6.89
CA ASP A 235 25.51 -24.52 -7.40
C ASP A 235 26.86 -24.37 -6.68
N ILE A 236 27.62 -25.44 -6.58
CA ILE A 236 28.89 -25.46 -5.83
C ILE A 236 30.07 -25.17 -6.74
N THR A 237 30.11 -25.83 -7.90
CA THR A 237 31.26 -25.76 -8.82
C THR A 237 31.03 -24.73 -9.93
N ASP A 238 32.14 -24.21 -10.47
CA ASP A 238 32.07 -23.25 -11.59
C ASP A 238 31.46 -23.87 -12.86
N ASP A 239 31.63 -25.18 -13.05
CA ASP A 239 31.05 -25.88 -14.18
C ASP A 239 29.52 -25.97 -14.08
N GLU A 240 28.98 -26.20 -12.87
CA GLU A 240 27.54 -26.20 -12.61
C GLU A 240 26.94 -24.79 -12.76
N LYS A 241 27.64 -23.73 -12.33
CA LYS A 241 27.20 -22.34 -12.43
C LYS A 241 27.20 -21.80 -13.87
N ARG A 242 28.08 -22.32 -14.71
CA ARG A 242 28.34 -21.76 -16.05
C ARG A 242 27.10 -21.61 -16.91
N PRO A 243 26.21 -22.58 -17.05
CA PRO A 243 25.01 -22.45 -17.89
C PRO A 243 24.11 -21.27 -17.48
N ASP A 244 23.94 -21.06 -16.17
CA ASP A 244 23.13 -19.97 -15.64
C ASP A 244 23.80 -18.61 -15.81
N LEU A 245 25.11 -18.53 -15.62
CA LEU A 245 25.89 -17.31 -15.85
C LEU A 245 25.92 -16.92 -17.33
N GLU A 246 25.96 -17.88 -18.23
CA GLU A 246 25.85 -17.63 -19.67
C GLU A 246 24.47 -17.05 -20.03
N LYS A 247 23.40 -17.64 -19.53
CA LYS A 247 22.05 -17.11 -19.67
C LYS A 247 21.90 -15.72 -19.06
N ALA A 248 22.39 -15.52 -17.85
CA ALA A 248 22.40 -14.20 -17.21
C ALA A 248 23.08 -13.15 -18.11
N ASN A 249 24.23 -13.45 -18.68
CA ASN A 249 24.95 -12.53 -19.58
C ASN A 249 24.21 -12.26 -20.88
N GLU A 250 23.48 -13.25 -21.45
CA GLU A 250 22.62 -13.07 -22.63
C GLU A 250 21.51 -12.04 -22.33
N TYR A 251 20.76 -12.24 -21.24
CA TYR A 251 19.69 -11.33 -20.84
C TYR A 251 20.20 -9.94 -20.42
N PHE A 252 21.35 -9.85 -19.77
CA PHE A 252 22.00 -8.58 -19.47
C PHE A 252 22.33 -7.77 -20.73
N LYS A 253 22.96 -8.38 -21.73
CA LYS A 253 23.26 -7.72 -23.01
C LYS A 253 22.00 -7.20 -23.66
N LYS A 254 20.92 -8.01 -23.68
CA LYS A 254 19.64 -7.60 -24.25
C LYS A 254 18.99 -6.43 -23.51
N ALA A 255 19.02 -6.44 -22.19
CA ALA A 255 18.54 -5.32 -21.39
C ALA A 255 19.29 -4.02 -21.71
N MET A 256 20.62 -4.08 -21.80
CA MET A 256 21.46 -2.92 -22.13
C MET A 256 21.23 -2.38 -23.55
N GLU A 257 21.01 -3.25 -24.54
CA GLU A 257 20.62 -2.85 -25.90
C GLU A 257 19.31 -2.08 -25.90
N LEU A 258 18.29 -2.61 -25.21
CA LEU A 258 16.97 -1.98 -25.14
C LEU A 258 16.99 -0.65 -24.38
N GLN A 259 17.77 -0.54 -23.30
CA GLN A 259 17.94 0.72 -22.56
C GLN A 259 18.62 1.81 -23.41
N LYS A 260 19.58 1.44 -24.28
CA LYS A 260 20.23 2.38 -25.21
C LYS A 260 19.28 2.83 -26.31
N ALA A 261 18.40 1.95 -26.80
CA ALA A 261 17.46 2.26 -27.84
C ALA A 261 16.26 3.13 -27.36
N ALA A 262 16.03 3.20 -26.05
CA ALA A 262 14.97 4.01 -25.45
C ALA A 262 15.41 5.44 -25.10
N LYS A 263 16.70 5.77 -25.21
CA LYS A 263 17.27 7.13 -25.05
C LYS A 263 17.37 7.84 -26.38
#